data_374ef099b170d324841cd7ec48adb8b9
#
_entry.id   374ef099b170d324841cd7ec48adb8b9
#
_cell.length_a   1.000
_cell.length_b   1.000
_cell.length_c   1.000
_cell.angle_alpha   90.00
_cell.angle_beta   90.00
_cell.angle_gamma   90.00
#
_symmetry.space_group_name_H-M   'P 1'
#
loop_
_entity.id
_entity.type
_entity.pdbx_description
1 polymer ?
#
loop_
_entity_poly.entity_id
_entity_poly.type
_entity_poly.pdbx_seq_one_letter_code
_entity_poly.pdbx_strand_id
1 'polypeptide(L)'
;MTSGVLQKIADLIESASTARRSVLALILEDPERVVGEPFEVLAQRANCSVPTIMRTCRDLGYPGLREFKMALAQELAVGGSPLNRRVRLDDDVVEVISKVTRGAAAAVNGVQAHLDVQSVKAASDAVAQATRIDCYGVGVTSNFMAADLQARLFRLGLLANAFPDIHLQLVSAATTGPQGVVIALSHVGGMPSLIEAVDVARSRGATVIALTQPGTLLAEHADIVLGIHVPADPVMPVGPEAYLAHLTVIEILTVLVAQRLGDKAVKRLVDIHQTLTTRGIDSRHHPRLEWGEAQTGNLARSAVK
;
A
#
# COMPACT_ATOMS: atom_id res chain seq x y z
N MET A 1 -17.97 4.81 -5.66
CA MET A 1 -16.68 4.31 -6.19
C MET A 1 -16.96 3.58 -7.48
N THR A 2 -16.47 4.05 -8.60
CA THR A 2 -16.66 3.38 -9.89
C THR A 2 -15.72 2.19 -9.95
N SER A 3 -16.26 0.97 -9.92
CA SER A 3 -15.54 -0.27 -10.16
C SER A 3 -14.75 -0.17 -11.47
N GLY A 4 -13.48 -0.63 -11.49
CA GLY A 4 -12.63 -0.63 -12.69
C GLY A 4 -13.25 -1.45 -13.84
N VAL A 5 -12.76 -1.25 -15.05
CA VAL A 5 -13.26 -1.96 -16.27
C VAL A 5 -13.15 -3.45 -16.10
N LEU A 6 -11.99 -3.92 -15.64
CA LEU A 6 -11.70 -5.35 -15.49
C LEU A 6 -12.49 -6.01 -14.37
N GLN A 7 -12.77 -5.28 -13.29
CA GLN A 7 -13.64 -5.76 -12.23
C GLN A 7 -15.08 -5.90 -12.72
N LYS A 8 -15.59 -4.92 -13.47
CA LYS A 8 -16.93 -5.02 -14.10
C LYS A 8 -17.05 -6.23 -15.03
N ILE A 9 -15.97 -6.55 -15.77
CA ILE A 9 -15.91 -7.71 -16.64
C ILE A 9 -15.96 -8.99 -15.81
N ALA A 10 -15.18 -9.09 -14.74
CA ALA A 10 -15.17 -10.25 -13.84
C ALA A 10 -16.54 -10.48 -13.20
N ASP A 11 -17.23 -9.43 -12.81
CA ASP A 11 -18.57 -9.51 -12.21
C ASP A 11 -19.65 -9.95 -13.23
N LEU A 12 -19.50 -9.58 -14.51
CA LEU A 12 -20.47 -9.85 -15.57
C LEU A 12 -20.29 -11.22 -16.23
N ILE A 13 -19.07 -11.77 -16.26
CA ILE A 13 -18.72 -12.94 -17.08
C ILE A 13 -19.52 -14.21 -16.71
N GLU A 14 -19.81 -14.41 -15.44
CA GLU A 14 -20.57 -15.61 -14.98
C GLU A 14 -22.01 -15.61 -15.45
N SER A 15 -22.64 -14.44 -15.54
CA SER A 15 -24.04 -14.27 -15.97
C SER A 15 -24.19 -14.03 -17.48
N ALA A 16 -23.09 -13.88 -18.21
CA ALA A 16 -23.11 -13.57 -19.63
C ALA A 16 -23.52 -14.77 -20.52
N SER A 17 -24.20 -14.49 -21.63
CA SER A 17 -24.45 -15.49 -22.68
C SER A 17 -23.14 -15.96 -23.31
N THR A 18 -23.13 -17.17 -23.92
CA THR A 18 -21.92 -17.79 -24.49
C THR A 18 -21.12 -16.87 -25.38
N ALA A 19 -21.75 -16.15 -26.32
CA ALA A 19 -21.06 -15.23 -27.22
C ALA A 19 -20.46 -14.01 -26.49
N ARG A 20 -21.14 -13.49 -25.46
CA ARG A 20 -20.58 -12.38 -24.64
C ARG A 20 -19.48 -12.88 -23.72
N ARG A 21 -19.62 -14.08 -23.16
CA ARG A 21 -18.60 -14.70 -22.33
C ARG A 21 -17.28 -14.87 -23.07
N SER A 22 -17.34 -15.26 -24.36
CA SER A 22 -16.13 -15.35 -25.21
C SER A 22 -15.43 -13.98 -25.35
N VAL A 23 -16.19 -12.90 -25.55
CA VAL A 23 -15.64 -11.54 -25.63
C VAL A 23 -15.00 -11.13 -24.30
N LEU A 24 -15.73 -11.32 -23.17
CA LEU A 24 -15.27 -10.95 -21.83
C LEU A 24 -14.01 -11.75 -21.44
N ALA A 25 -13.99 -13.05 -21.71
CA ALA A 25 -12.84 -13.92 -21.45
C ALA A 25 -11.62 -13.46 -22.24
N LEU A 26 -11.78 -13.14 -23.52
CA LEU A 26 -10.71 -12.68 -24.39
C LEU A 26 -10.13 -11.32 -23.94
N ILE A 27 -10.99 -10.42 -23.41
CA ILE A 27 -10.53 -9.15 -22.84
C ILE A 27 -9.74 -9.40 -21.55
N LEU A 28 -10.18 -10.33 -20.71
CA LEU A 28 -9.45 -10.67 -19.47
C LEU A 28 -8.12 -11.38 -19.76
N GLU A 29 -8.06 -12.19 -20.82
CA GLU A 29 -6.85 -12.94 -21.21
C GLU A 29 -5.73 -12.02 -21.69
N ASP A 30 -6.03 -11.07 -22.57
CA ASP A 30 -5.05 -10.15 -23.16
C ASP A 30 -5.63 -8.74 -23.39
N PRO A 31 -5.86 -7.97 -22.32
CA PRO A 31 -6.48 -6.65 -22.42
C PRO A 31 -5.63 -5.62 -23.16
N GLU A 32 -4.30 -5.73 -23.12
CA GLU A 32 -3.39 -4.82 -23.84
C GLU A 32 -3.55 -4.98 -25.36
N ARG A 33 -3.60 -6.21 -25.81
CA ARG A 33 -3.86 -6.51 -27.22
C ARG A 33 -5.22 -6.02 -27.67
N VAL A 34 -6.26 -6.19 -26.82
CA VAL A 34 -7.61 -5.70 -27.11
C VAL A 34 -7.63 -4.18 -27.27
N VAL A 35 -6.85 -3.42 -26.53
CA VAL A 35 -6.73 -1.95 -26.72
C VAL A 35 -6.17 -1.61 -28.11
N GLY A 36 -5.15 -2.35 -28.57
CA GLY A 36 -4.43 -2.04 -29.80
C GLY A 36 -5.06 -2.60 -31.09
N GLU A 37 -5.85 -3.70 -31.02
CA GLU A 37 -6.32 -4.37 -32.23
C GLU A 37 -7.61 -3.78 -32.81
N PRO A 38 -7.83 -3.88 -34.17
CA PRO A 38 -9.09 -3.47 -34.81
C PRO A 38 -10.31 -4.25 -34.32
N PHE A 39 -11.51 -3.67 -34.49
CA PHE A 39 -12.78 -4.27 -34.04
C PHE A 39 -13.08 -5.60 -34.70
N GLU A 40 -12.75 -5.68 -35.98
CA GLU A 40 -12.96 -6.86 -36.82
C GLU A 40 -12.10 -8.03 -36.32
N VAL A 41 -10.86 -7.74 -35.93
CA VAL A 41 -9.93 -8.73 -35.39
C VAL A 41 -10.40 -9.25 -34.04
N LEU A 42 -10.87 -8.36 -33.18
CA LEU A 42 -11.45 -8.75 -31.88
C LEU A 42 -12.70 -9.60 -32.06
N ALA A 43 -13.60 -9.25 -33.00
CA ALA A 43 -14.79 -10.03 -33.32
C ALA A 43 -14.45 -11.42 -33.85
N GLN A 44 -13.46 -11.52 -34.72
CA GLN A 44 -12.97 -12.79 -35.27
C GLN A 44 -12.37 -13.67 -34.17
N ARG A 45 -11.51 -13.12 -33.30
CA ARG A 45 -10.91 -13.86 -32.18
C ARG A 45 -11.94 -14.35 -31.17
N ALA A 46 -12.93 -13.52 -30.86
CA ALA A 46 -14.03 -13.87 -29.96
C ALA A 46 -15.10 -14.76 -30.61
N ASN A 47 -14.93 -15.14 -31.88
CA ASN A 47 -15.91 -15.87 -32.68
C ASN A 47 -17.34 -15.30 -32.56
N CYS A 48 -17.47 -13.97 -32.71
CA CYS A 48 -18.74 -13.27 -32.58
C CYS A 48 -18.84 -12.13 -33.61
N SER A 49 -20.01 -11.47 -33.65
CA SER A 49 -20.20 -10.31 -34.51
C SER A 49 -19.79 -9.01 -33.82
N VAL A 50 -19.41 -7.97 -34.61
CA VAL A 50 -19.12 -6.62 -34.10
C VAL A 50 -20.30 -6.06 -33.27
N PRO A 51 -21.59 -6.22 -33.68
CA PRO A 51 -22.73 -5.84 -32.85
C PRO A 51 -22.77 -6.52 -31.47
N THR A 52 -22.27 -7.76 -31.33
CA THR A 52 -22.16 -8.45 -30.04
C THR A 52 -21.16 -7.76 -29.13
N ILE A 53 -19.99 -7.38 -29.67
CA ILE A 53 -18.98 -6.58 -28.94
C ILE A 53 -19.57 -5.24 -28.48
N MET A 54 -20.27 -4.53 -29.36
CA MET A 54 -20.89 -3.26 -29.02
C MET A 54 -21.94 -3.38 -27.92
N ARG A 55 -22.73 -4.46 -27.91
CA ARG A 55 -23.68 -4.75 -26.82
C ARG A 55 -22.94 -5.03 -25.52
N THR A 56 -21.89 -5.84 -25.56
CA THR A 56 -21.06 -6.15 -24.38
C THR A 56 -20.46 -4.88 -23.76
N CYS A 57 -19.97 -3.95 -24.58
CA CYS A 57 -19.47 -2.66 -24.09
C CYS A 57 -20.56 -1.83 -23.39
N ARG A 58 -21.79 -1.82 -23.94
CA ARG A 58 -22.93 -1.12 -23.33
C ARG A 58 -23.36 -1.77 -22.00
N ASP A 59 -23.35 -3.07 -21.92
CA ASP A 59 -23.65 -3.80 -20.68
C ASP A 59 -22.63 -3.50 -19.58
N LEU A 60 -21.39 -3.21 -19.96
CA LEU A 60 -20.34 -2.75 -19.06
C LEU A 60 -20.44 -1.25 -18.70
N GLY A 61 -21.43 -0.54 -19.28
CA GLY A 61 -21.70 0.88 -19.02
C GLY A 61 -20.93 1.85 -19.92
N TYR A 62 -20.41 1.39 -21.06
CA TYR A 62 -19.71 2.25 -22.03
C TYR A 62 -20.57 2.48 -23.27
N PRO A 63 -20.66 3.73 -23.80
CA PRO A 63 -21.47 4.04 -24.99
C PRO A 63 -21.07 3.23 -26.21
N GLY A 64 -19.79 2.92 -26.35
CA GLY A 64 -19.23 2.16 -27.46
C GLY A 64 -17.87 1.56 -27.16
N LEU A 65 -17.31 0.90 -28.17
CA LEU A 65 -16.02 0.21 -28.06
C LEU A 65 -14.84 1.19 -27.92
N ARG A 66 -14.93 2.38 -28.49
CA ARG A 66 -13.89 3.40 -28.38
C ARG A 66 -13.74 3.89 -26.94
N GLU A 67 -14.85 4.22 -26.30
CA GLU A 67 -14.92 4.68 -24.91
C GLU A 67 -14.49 3.54 -23.96
N PHE A 68 -14.93 2.32 -24.26
CA PHE A 68 -14.48 1.13 -23.54
C PHE A 68 -12.96 0.94 -23.64
N LYS A 69 -12.38 0.99 -24.85
CA LYS A 69 -10.94 0.86 -25.04
C LYS A 69 -10.15 1.98 -24.36
N MET A 70 -10.66 3.19 -24.36
CA MET A 70 -10.05 4.32 -23.69
C MET A 70 -10.02 4.11 -22.17
N ALA A 71 -11.14 3.65 -21.59
CA ALA A 71 -11.20 3.34 -20.16
C ALA A 71 -10.30 2.14 -19.80
N LEU A 72 -10.27 1.11 -20.64
CA LEU A 72 -9.40 -0.04 -20.47
C LEU A 72 -7.92 0.37 -20.57
N ALA A 73 -7.55 1.21 -21.56
CA ALA A 73 -6.19 1.71 -21.68
C ALA A 73 -5.76 2.57 -20.48
N GLN A 74 -6.66 3.39 -19.94
CA GLN A 74 -6.41 4.17 -18.72
C GLN A 74 -6.19 3.25 -17.51
N GLU A 75 -7.02 2.24 -17.35
CA GLU A 75 -6.84 1.27 -16.25
C GLU A 75 -5.53 0.48 -16.39
N LEU A 76 -5.18 0.07 -17.59
CA LEU A 76 -3.92 -0.62 -17.89
C LEU A 76 -2.70 0.28 -17.65
N ALA A 77 -2.79 1.55 -17.98
CA ALA A 77 -1.73 2.53 -17.73
C ALA A 77 -1.50 2.79 -16.24
N VAL A 78 -2.56 2.68 -15.43
CA VAL A 78 -2.48 2.86 -13.96
C VAL A 78 -1.99 1.62 -13.23
N GLY A 79 -2.04 0.42 -13.83
CA GLY A 79 -1.56 -0.77 -13.13
C GLY A 79 -1.80 -2.12 -13.79
N GLY A 80 -2.36 -2.18 -14.98
CA GLY A 80 -2.60 -3.41 -15.72
C GLY A 80 -3.69 -4.33 -15.12
N SER A 81 -4.04 -5.38 -15.85
CA SER A 81 -4.97 -6.42 -15.39
C SER A 81 -4.38 -7.23 -14.25
N PRO A 82 -5.15 -7.55 -13.19
CA PRO A 82 -4.73 -8.51 -12.18
C PRO A 82 -4.31 -9.87 -12.76
N LEU A 83 -4.89 -10.27 -13.90
CA LEU A 83 -4.58 -11.53 -14.58
C LEU A 83 -3.22 -11.51 -15.31
N ASN A 84 -2.78 -10.34 -15.79
CA ASN A 84 -1.49 -10.20 -16.48
C ASN A 84 -0.29 -10.00 -15.53
N ARG A 85 -0.52 -9.96 -14.22
CA ARG A 85 0.55 -9.83 -13.21
C ARG A 85 1.21 -11.16 -12.88
N ARG A 86 0.61 -12.29 -13.24
CA ARG A 86 1.13 -13.62 -12.91
C ARG A 86 2.39 -13.91 -13.72
N VAL A 87 3.51 -14.00 -13.04
CA VAL A 87 4.73 -14.57 -13.60
C VAL A 87 4.51 -16.06 -13.79
N ARG A 88 4.78 -16.57 -15.01
CA ARG A 88 4.67 -17.98 -15.38
C ARG A 88 6.05 -18.60 -15.45
N LEU A 89 6.12 -19.91 -15.34
CA LEU A 89 7.40 -20.63 -15.42
C LEU A 89 8.05 -20.55 -16.80
N ASP A 90 7.27 -20.29 -17.83
CA ASP A 90 7.67 -20.19 -19.24
C ASP A 90 7.83 -18.73 -19.72
N ASP A 91 7.66 -17.75 -18.82
CA ASP A 91 7.92 -16.34 -19.15
C ASP A 91 9.39 -16.09 -19.47
N ASP A 92 9.65 -15.34 -20.51
CA ASP A 92 10.99 -14.85 -20.78
C ASP A 92 11.40 -13.72 -19.81
N VAL A 93 12.68 -13.32 -19.85
CA VAL A 93 13.23 -12.30 -18.96
C VAL A 93 12.53 -10.94 -19.11
N VAL A 94 12.14 -10.57 -20.33
CA VAL A 94 11.47 -9.29 -20.62
C VAL A 94 10.05 -9.31 -20.06
N GLU A 95 9.35 -10.42 -20.21
CA GLU A 95 8.02 -10.64 -19.65
C GLU A 95 8.04 -10.60 -18.11
N VAL A 96 9.01 -11.26 -17.47
CA VAL A 96 9.17 -11.22 -16.01
C VAL A 96 9.42 -9.80 -15.52
N ILE A 97 10.35 -9.06 -16.15
CA ILE A 97 10.62 -7.65 -15.79
C ILE A 97 9.34 -6.83 -15.92
N SER A 98 8.63 -6.95 -17.03
CA SER A 98 7.41 -6.19 -17.29
C SER A 98 6.29 -6.51 -16.29
N LYS A 99 6.04 -7.80 -16.01
CA LYS A 99 5.00 -8.25 -15.08
C LYS A 99 5.29 -7.81 -13.64
N VAL A 100 6.52 -7.98 -13.17
CA VAL A 100 6.91 -7.56 -11.81
C VAL A 100 6.83 -6.05 -11.64
N THR A 101 7.34 -5.28 -12.61
CA THR A 101 7.31 -3.81 -12.54
C THR A 101 5.88 -3.27 -12.56
N ARG A 102 5.01 -3.82 -13.43
CA ARG A 102 3.59 -3.43 -13.46
C ARG A 102 2.86 -3.79 -12.17
N GLY A 103 3.09 -4.97 -11.62
CA GLY A 103 2.53 -5.39 -10.33
C GLY A 103 2.91 -4.43 -9.21
N ALA A 104 4.19 -4.07 -9.12
CA ALA A 104 4.72 -3.10 -8.18
C ALA A 104 4.05 -1.72 -8.30
N ALA A 105 3.98 -1.17 -9.53
CA ALA A 105 3.33 0.11 -9.79
C ALA A 105 1.84 0.10 -9.42
N ALA A 106 1.14 -0.99 -9.74
CA ALA A 106 -0.26 -1.15 -9.38
C ALA A 106 -0.50 -1.22 -7.87
N ALA A 107 0.37 -1.90 -7.13
CA ALA A 107 0.27 -1.96 -5.68
C ALA A 107 0.42 -0.58 -5.03
N VAL A 108 1.40 0.21 -5.49
CA VAL A 108 1.62 1.59 -5.02
C VAL A 108 0.43 2.49 -5.39
N ASN A 109 -0.04 2.46 -6.64
CA ASN A 109 -1.20 3.24 -7.09
C ASN A 109 -2.49 2.83 -6.35
N GLY A 110 -2.62 1.54 -6.02
CA GLY A 110 -3.74 1.02 -5.23
C GLY A 110 -3.83 1.64 -3.83
N VAL A 111 -2.72 2.00 -3.22
CA VAL A 111 -2.72 2.72 -1.92
C VAL A 111 -3.42 4.06 -2.07
N GLN A 112 -3.11 4.85 -3.09
CA GLN A 112 -3.77 6.15 -3.34
C GLN A 112 -5.28 5.99 -3.53
N ALA A 113 -5.73 4.92 -4.18
CA ALA A 113 -7.14 4.69 -4.51
C ALA A 113 -7.98 4.22 -3.31
N HIS A 114 -7.37 3.51 -2.35
CA HIS A 114 -8.11 2.77 -1.32
C HIS A 114 -7.78 3.16 0.12
N LEU A 115 -6.66 3.88 0.37
CA LEU A 115 -6.31 4.29 1.73
C LEU A 115 -7.32 5.30 2.25
N ASP A 116 -7.97 5.00 3.37
CA ASP A 116 -8.94 5.90 3.99
C ASP A 116 -8.25 7.11 4.63
N VAL A 117 -8.64 8.29 4.14
CA VAL A 117 -8.06 9.58 4.59
C VAL A 117 -8.31 9.82 6.08
N GLN A 118 -9.47 9.42 6.60
CA GLN A 118 -9.79 9.64 8.02
C GLN A 118 -8.98 8.72 8.92
N SER A 119 -8.83 7.46 8.54
CA SER A 119 -8.01 6.49 9.27
C SER A 119 -6.54 6.93 9.31
N VAL A 120 -5.96 7.34 8.19
CA VAL A 120 -4.55 7.76 8.17
C VAL A 120 -4.32 9.07 8.93
N LYS A 121 -5.30 9.98 8.92
CA LYS A 121 -5.29 11.19 9.75
C LYS A 121 -5.32 10.83 11.23
N ALA A 122 -6.27 9.99 11.65
CA ALA A 122 -6.39 9.54 13.04
C ALA A 122 -5.12 8.81 13.52
N ALA A 123 -4.56 7.91 12.70
CA ALA A 123 -3.32 7.20 13.00
C ALA A 123 -2.16 8.17 13.20
N SER A 124 -1.98 9.14 12.30
CA SER A 124 -0.89 10.11 12.40
C SER A 124 -1.05 11.08 13.58
N ASP A 125 -2.28 11.43 13.97
CA ASP A 125 -2.56 12.23 15.17
C ASP A 125 -2.22 11.43 16.44
N ALA A 126 -2.65 10.15 16.53
CA ALA A 126 -2.35 9.26 17.64
C ALA A 126 -0.83 9.05 17.81
N VAL A 127 -0.11 8.75 16.72
CA VAL A 127 1.35 8.54 16.74
C VAL A 127 2.11 9.79 17.16
N ALA A 128 1.72 10.98 16.66
CA ALA A 128 2.40 12.22 16.98
C ALA A 128 2.22 12.64 18.46
N GLN A 129 1.15 12.20 19.12
CA GLN A 129 0.84 12.50 20.53
C GLN A 129 1.29 11.40 21.50
N ALA A 130 1.69 10.24 20.99
CA ALA A 130 2.07 9.10 21.80
C ALA A 130 3.32 9.38 22.65
N THR A 131 3.30 8.94 23.89
CA THR A 131 4.49 8.94 24.77
C THR A 131 5.41 7.75 24.48
N ARG A 132 4.86 6.68 23.90
CA ARG A 132 5.57 5.45 23.51
C ARG A 132 4.86 4.83 22.31
N ILE A 133 5.64 4.33 21.37
CA ILE A 133 5.15 3.64 20.17
C ILE A 133 5.85 2.29 20.08
N ASP A 134 5.07 1.22 20.03
CA ASP A 134 5.60 -0.14 19.90
C ASP A 134 5.12 -0.76 18.58
N CYS A 135 6.05 -1.16 17.73
CA CYS A 135 5.80 -1.74 16.41
C CYS A 135 5.91 -3.27 16.50
N TYR A 136 4.85 -3.98 16.15
CA TYR A 136 4.78 -5.44 16.18
C TYR A 136 4.65 -6.01 14.77
N GLY A 137 5.40 -7.07 14.52
CA GLY A 137 5.28 -7.88 13.32
C GLY A 137 5.64 -9.33 13.66
N VAL A 138 5.11 -10.29 12.90
CA VAL A 138 5.44 -11.70 13.06
C VAL A 138 5.90 -12.25 11.70
N GLY A 139 7.03 -12.94 11.71
CA GLY A 139 7.70 -13.40 10.49
C GLY A 139 8.63 -12.36 9.89
N VAL A 140 9.43 -12.78 8.92
CA VAL A 140 10.56 -11.99 8.38
C VAL A 140 10.12 -10.64 7.82
N THR A 141 9.14 -10.65 6.92
CA THR A 141 8.69 -9.43 6.21
C THR A 141 8.02 -8.44 7.15
N SER A 142 7.12 -8.91 8.03
CA SER A 142 6.41 -8.03 8.97
C SER A 142 7.37 -7.44 10.00
N ASN A 143 8.35 -8.22 10.49
CA ASN A 143 9.39 -7.73 11.37
C ASN A 143 10.27 -6.67 10.71
N PHE A 144 10.62 -6.88 9.42
CA PHE A 144 11.37 -5.87 8.67
C PHE A 144 10.59 -4.55 8.56
N MET A 145 9.31 -4.61 8.23
CA MET A 145 8.45 -3.42 8.13
C MET A 145 8.28 -2.72 9.48
N ALA A 146 8.14 -3.48 10.57
CA ALA A 146 8.07 -2.94 11.93
C ALA A 146 9.38 -2.21 12.33
N ALA A 147 10.52 -2.79 12.00
CA ALA A 147 11.82 -2.18 12.24
C ALA A 147 12.07 -0.93 11.39
N ASP A 148 11.65 -0.95 10.11
CA ASP A 148 11.74 0.23 9.23
C ASP A 148 10.87 1.37 9.75
N LEU A 149 9.61 1.09 10.12
CA LEU A 149 8.72 2.09 10.71
C LEU A 149 9.30 2.66 12.01
N GLN A 150 9.78 1.80 12.90
CA GLN A 150 10.45 2.22 14.14
C GLN A 150 11.61 3.17 13.85
N ALA A 151 12.50 2.83 12.92
CA ALA A 151 13.67 3.64 12.57
C ALA A 151 13.28 5.02 12.02
N ARG A 152 12.19 5.09 11.24
CA ARG A 152 11.65 6.35 10.71
C ARG A 152 11.09 7.24 11.81
N LEU A 153 10.27 6.70 12.71
CA LEU A 153 9.67 7.44 13.83
C LEU A 153 10.73 7.88 14.84
N PHE A 154 11.74 7.05 15.10
CA PHE A 154 12.87 7.37 15.97
C PHE A 154 13.65 8.60 15.46
N ARG A 155 13.88 8.71 14.14
CA ARG A 155 14.52 9.88 13.53
C ARG A 155 13.73 11.18 13.73
N LEU A 156 12.40 11.08 13.86
CA LEU A 156 11.56 12.23 14.18
C LEU A 156 11.60 12.62 15.67
N GLY A 157 12.32 11.87 16.49
CA GLY A 157 12.49 12.10 17.93
C GLY A 157 11.40 11.47 18.78
N LEU A 158 10.63 10.55 18.22
CA LEU A 158 9.61 9.78 18.95
C LEU A 158 10.24 8.57 19.65
N LEU A 159 9.69 8.19 20.80
CA LEU A 159 10.09 6.97 21.51
C LEU A 159 9.40 5.77 20.84
N ALA A 160 10.06 5.23 19.83
CA ALA A 160 9.55 4.11 19.05
C ALA A 160 10.44 2.87 19.23
N ASN A 161 9.83 1.71 19.42
CA ASN A 161 10.46 0.41 19.56
C ASN A 161 9.90 -0.59 18.56
N ALA A 162 10.68 -1.56 18.12
CA ALA A 162 10.22 -2.70 17.33
C ALA A 162 10.53 -4.00 18.09
N PHE A 163 9.54 -4.86 18.21
CA PHE A 163 9.67 -6.12 18.94
C PHE A 163 9.48 -7.30 17.97
N PRO A 164 10.56 -7.96 17.53
CA PRO A 164 10.49 -9.08 16.59
C PRO A 164 10.07 -10.40 17.27
N ASP A 165 10.21 -10.50 18.57
CA ASP A 165 9.92 -11.69 19.36
C ASP A 165 8.52 -11.61 19.97
N ILE A 166 7.76 -12.69 19.86
CA ILE A 166 6.36 -12.78 20.33
C ILE A 166 6.26 -12.59 21.85
N HIS A 167 7.20 -13.16 22.62
CA HIS A 167 7.19 -12.99 24.07
C HIS A 167 7.45 -11.54 24.46
N LEU A 168 8.39 -10.87 23.78
CA LEU A 168 8.65 -9.45 24.00
C LEU A 168 7.47 -8.57 23.58
N GLN A 169 6.74 -8.94 22.53
CA GLN A 169 5.49 -8.23 22.15
C GLN A 169 4.45 -8.30 23.28
N LEU A 170 4.24 -9.47 23.90
CA LEU A 170 3.33 -9.62 25.02
C LEU A 170 3.78 -8.83 26.26
N VAL A 171 5.07 -8.86 26.59
CA VAL A 171 5.63 -8.08 27.71
C VAL A 171 5.47 -6.60 27.46
N SER A 172 5.77 -6.14 26.25
CA SER A 172 5.57 -4.76 25.81
C SER A 172 4.09 -4.35 25.93
N ALA A 173 3.18 -5.14 25.37
CA ALA A 173 1.74 -4.91 25.39
C ALA A 173 1.20 -4.77 26.83
N ALA A 174 1.67 -5.64 27.74
CA ALA A 174 1.26 -5.61 29.15
C ALA A 174 1.70 -4.33 29.88
N THR A 175 2.72 -3.62 29.38
CA THR A 175 3.26 -2.38 29.98
C THR A 175 2.89 -1.12 29.21
N THR A 176 2.27 -1.23 28.05
CA THR A 176 1.80 -0.07 27.26
C THR A 176 0.48 0.44 27.86
N GLY A 177 0.42 1.73 28.19
CA GLY A 177 -0.74 2.35 28.82
C GLY A 177 -1.53 3.24 27.87
N PRO A 178 -2.51 4.03 28.38
CA PRO A 178 -3.43 4.83 27.57
C PRO A 178 -2.79 5.91 26.67
N GLN A 179 -1.57 6.32 26.96
CA GLN A 179 -0.82 7.28 26.13
C GLN A 179 0.14 6.57 25.16
N GLY A 180 0.10 5.25 25.11
CA GLY A 180 0.89 4.43 24.21
C GLY A 180 0.13 4.09 22.93
N VAL A 181 0.88 3.87 21.86
CA VAL A 181 0.38 3.38 20.58
C VAL A 181 1.07 2.09 20.21
N VAL A 182 0.30 1.09 19.85
CA VAL A 182 0.81 -0.15 19.24
C VAL A 182 0.48 -0.14 17.76
N ILE A 183 1.49 -0.35 16.93
CA ILE A 183 1.33 -0.47 15.48
C ILE A 183 1.62 -1.92 15.08
N ALA A 184 0.59 -2.64 14.69
CA ALA A 184 0.67 -4.04 14.31
C ALA A 184 0.68 -4.20 12.78
N LEU A 185 1.69 -4.86 12.24
CA LEU A 185 1.88 -5.04 10.80
C LEU A 185 1.74 -6.51 10.42
N SER A 186 0.71 -6.82 9.64
CA SER A 186 0.49 -8.17 9.10
C SER A 186 -0.46 -8.11 7.92
N HIS A 187 0.03 -8.43 6.71
CA HIS A 187 -0.83 -8.40 5.52
C HIS A 187 -1.99 -9.39 5.63
N VAL A 188 -1.71 -10.62 6.05
CA VAL A 188 -2.74 -11.69 6.20
C VAL A 188 -3.62 -11.47 7.43
N GLY A 189 -3.11 -10.80 8.46
CA GLY A 189 -3.85 -10.41 9.66
C GLY A 189 -4.48 -11.53 10.48
N GLY A 190 -4.02 -12.77 10.32
CA GLY A 190 -4.57 -13.95 11.00
C GLY A 190 -3.64 -14.62 12.02
N MET A 191 -2.55 -13.97 12.42
CA MET A 191 -1.53 -14.57 13.30
C MET A 191 -1.99 -14.54 14.77
N PRO A 192 -2.29 -15.69 15.41
CA PRO A 192 -2.91 -15.69 16.75
C PRO A 192 -2.08 -14.97 17.80
N SER A 193 -0.77 -15.14 17.79
CA SER A 193 0.15 -14.50 18.75
C SER A 193 0.20 -12.98 18.62
N LEU A 194 0.07 -12.44 17.38
CA LEU A 194 0.00 -10.99 17.16
C LEU A 194 -1.32 -10.43 17.67
N ILE A 195 -2.42 -11.14 17.44
CA ILE A 195 -3.75 -10.75 17.90
C ILE A 195 -3.82 -10.76 19.43
N GLU A 196 -3.24 -11.79 20.08
CA GLU A 196 -3.13 -11.85 21.54
C GLU A 196 -2.37 -10.63 22.10
N ALA A 197 -1.22 -10.26 21.50
CA ALA A 197 -0.46 -9.09 21.93
C ALA A 197 -1.24 -7.79 21.74
N VAL A 198 -1.97 -7.65 20.63
CA VAL A 198 -2.85 -6.52 20.33
C VAL A 198 -3.97 -6.41 21.37
N ASP A 199 -4.64 -7.52 21.71
CA ASP A 199 -5.70 -7.55 22.71
C ASP A 199 -5.20 -7.16 24.10
N VAL A 200 -4.03 -7.63 24.48
CA VAL A 200 -3.38 -7.25 25.75
C VAL A 200 -3.13 -5.73 25.76
N ALA A 201 -2.50 -5.18 24.72
CA ALA A 201 -2.23 -3.74 24.64
C ALA A 201 -3.52 -2.91 24.74
N ARG A 202 -4.55 -3.33 24.02
CA ARG A 202 -5.87 -2.68 24.00
C ARG A 202 -6.56 -2.73 25.37
N SER A 203 -6.46 -3.86 26.07
CA SER A 203 -6.96 -4.01 27.46
C SER A 203 -6.26 -3.08 28.46
N ARG A 204 -5.05 -2.63 28.15
CA ARG A 204 -4.29 -1.63 28.94
C ARG A 204 -4.59 -0.19 28.55
N GLY A 205 -5.48 0.02 27.58
CA GLY A 205 -5.90 1.33 27.11
C GLY A 205 -5.01 1.93 26.00
N ALA A 206 -4.04 1.19 25.48
CA ALA A 206 -3.24 1.64 24.35
C ALA A 206 -4.09 1.75 23.10
N THR A 207 -3.79 2.73 22.25
CA THR A 207 -4.38 2.80 20.90
C THR A 207 -3.70 1.81 19.98
N VAL A 208 -4.48 0.94 19.35
CA VAL A 208 -3.98 -0.05 18.40
C VAL A 208 -4.25 0.39 16.95
N ILE A 209 -3.18 0.48 16.16
CA ILE A 209 -3.22 0.76 14.73
C ILE A 209 -2.79 -0.51 13.97
N ALA A 210 -3.63 -1.00 13.06
CA ALA A 210 -3.30 -2.14 12.21
C ALA A 210 -2.98 -1.71 10.78
N LEU A 211 -1.84 -2.17 10.25
CA LEU A 211 -1.55 -2.18 8.81
C LEU A 211 -1.80 -3.60 8.30
N THR A 212 -2.95 -3.80 7.66
CA THR A 212 -3.41 -5.14 7.26
C THR A 212 -4.43 -5.06 6.12
N GLN A 213 -4.80 -6.21 5.56
CA GLN A 213 -5.96 -6.26 4.67
C GLN A 213 -7.25 -5.97 5.45
N PRO A 214 -8.22 -5.27 4.86
CA PRO A 214 -9.55 -5.12 5.45
C PRO A 214 -10.24 -6.47 5.67
N GLY A 215 -11.03 -6.57 6.74
CA GLY A 215 -11.80 -7.79 7.06
C GLY A 215 -10.96 -8.93 7.61
N THR A 216 -9.71 -8.69 8.01
CA THR A 216 -8.88 -9.66 8.74
C THR A 216 -9.15 -9.60 10.24
N LEU A 217 -8.82 -10.68 10.96
CA LEU A 217 -8.92 -10.68 12.43
C LEU A 217 -8.15 -9.52 13.07
N LEU A 218 -6.97 -9.20 12.56
CA LEU A 218 -6.19 -8.06 13.05
C LEU A 218 -6.93 -6.74 12.84
N ALA A 219 -7.64 -6.57 11.72
CA ALA A 219 -8.46 -5.39 11.47
C ALA A 219 -9.63 -5.27 12.45
N GLU A 220 -10.24 -6.39 12.84
CA GLU A 220 -11.35 -6.42 13.82
C GLU A 220 -10.89 -6.07 15.24
N HIS A 221 -9.62 -6.37 15.57
CA HIS A 221 -9.02 -6.16 16.89
C HIS A 221 -8.29 -4.81 17.02
N ALA A 222 -8.25 -3.98 15.97
CA ALA A 222 -7.61 -2.67 15.98
C ALA A 222 -8.60 -1.52 16.19
N ASP A 223 -8.12 -0.41 16.75
CA ASP A 223 -8.92 0.82 16.89
C ASP A 223 -8.87 1.64 15.60
N ILE A 224 -7.76 1.58 14.88
CA ILE A 224 -7.56 2.26 13.59
C ILE A 224 -6.98 1.26 12.60
N VAL A 225 -7.59 1.18 11.42
CA VAL A 225 -7.12 0.28 10.35
C VAL A 225 -6.61 1.09 9.17
N LEU A 226 -5.34 0.90 8.84
CA LEU A 226 -4.74 1.37 7.60
C LEU A 226 -4.82 0.22 6.58
N GLY A 227 -5.91 0.21 5.82
CA GLY A 227 -6.28 -0.91 4.95
C GLY A 227 -5.36 -1.04 3.73
N ILE A 228 -4.73 -2.20 3.58
CA ILE A 228 -3.84 -2.53 2.46
C ILE A 228 -4.61 -3.39 1.46
N HIS A 229 -4.93 -2.82 0.32
CA HIS A 229 -5.65 -3.51 -0.75
C HIS A 229 -4.66 -3.94 -1.84
N VAL A 230 -4.33 -5.21 -1.87
CA VAL A 230 -3.52 -5.81 -2.93
C VAL A 230 -4.27 -7.02 -3.46
N PRO A 231 -4.41 -7.17 -4.78
CA PRO A 231 -5.03 -8.37 -5.36
C PRO A 231 -4.30 -9.62 -4.90
N ALA A 232 -5.05 -10.66 -4.52
CA ALA A 232 -4.47 -11.93 -4.10
C ALA A 232 -3.70 -12.57 -5.27
N ASP A 233 -2.43 -12.91 -5.04
CA ASP A 233 -1.69 -13.77 -5.93
C ASP A 233 -1.92 -15.23 -5.51
N PRO A 234 -2.44 -16.10 -6.37
CA PRO A 234 -2.70 -17.50 -6.02
C PRO A 234 -1.42 -18.34 -5.87
N VAL A 235 -0.28 -17.85 -6.37
CA VAL A 235 1.02 -18.54 -6.28
C VAL A 235 1.80 -18.06 -5.04
N MET A 236 1.73 -16.78 -4.75
CA MET A 236 2.39 -16.14 -3.60
C MET A 236 1.38 -15.26 -2.87
N PRO A 237 0.65 -15.80 -1.87
CA PRO A 237 -0.40 -15.03 -1.16
C PRO A 237 0.09 -13.74 -0.51
N VAL A 238 1.40 -13.62 -0.28
CA VAL A 238 2.07 -12.41 0.21
C VAL A 238 3.26 -12.13 -0.70
N GLY A 239 2.96 -11.63 -1.89
CA GLY A 239 3.96 -11.24 -2.87
C GLY A 239 4.63 -9.89 -2.57
N PRO A 240 5.60 -9.49 -3.40
CA PRO A 240 6.30 -8.20 -3.26
C PRO A 240 5.35 -7.00 -3.35
N GLU A 241 4.21 -7.13 -4.03
CA GLU A 241 3.19 -6.09 -4.14
C GLU A 241 2.62 -5.69 -2.77
N ALA A 242 2.30 -6.67 -1.93
CA ALA A 242 1.82 -6.41 -0.57
C ALA A 242 2.86 -5.65 0.25
N TYR A 243 4.12 -6.06 0.14
CA TYR A 243 5.23 -5.40 0.82
C TYR A 243 5.41 -3.95 0.37
N LEU A 244 5.37 -3.68 -0.94
CA LEU A 244 5.49 -2.33 -1.50
C LEU A 244 4.32 -1.43 -1.10
N ALA A 245 3.10 -1.96 -1.07
CA ALA A 245 1.93 -1.23 -0.58
C ALA A 245 2.08 -0.87 0.90
N HIS A 246 2.53 -1.79 1.75
CA HIS A 246 2.81 -1.51 3.16
C HIS A 246 3.88 -0.43 3.34
N LEU A 247 5.00 -0.50 2.60
CA LEU A 247 6.06 0.52 2.66
C LEU A 247 5.54 1.90 2.24
N THR A 248 4.67 1.96 1.24
CA THR A 248 4.04 3.21 0.81
C THR A 248 3.16 3.80 1.92
N VAL A 249 2.37 2.98 2.61
CA VAL A 249 1.55 3.44 3.76
C VAL A 249 2.43 3.87 4.94
N ILE A 250 3.51 3.15 5.22
CA ILE A 250 4.51 3.52 6.23
C ILE A 250 5.12 4.90 5.92
N GLU A 251 5.49 5.15 4.65
CA GLU A 251 6.00 6.46 4.22
C GLU A 251 4.97 7.55 4.41
N ILE A 252 3.73 7.34 3.95
CA ILE A 252 2.62 8.31 4.13
C ILE A 252 2.40 8.63 5.61
N LEU A 253 2.34 7.62 6.46
CA LEU A 253 2.18 7.79 7.91
C LEU A 253 3.34 8.60 8.50
N THR A 254 4.58 8.24 8.15
CA THR A 254 5.79 8.93 8.63
C THR A 254 5.80 10.42 8.23
N VAL A 255 5.48 10.71 6.97
CA VAL A 255 5.41 12.09 6.46
C VAL A 255 4.33 12.88 7.19
N LEU A 256 3.14 12.32 7.37
CA LEU A 256 2.06 12.99 8.09
C LEU A 256 2.39 13.21 9.58
N VAL A 257 3.05 12.26 10.22
CA VAL A 257 3.55 12.43 11.60
C VAL A 257 4.58 13.55 11.67
N ALA A 258 5.53 13.60 10.73
CA ALA A 258 6.52 14.68 10.66
C ALA A 258 5.85 16.07 10.48
N GLN A 259 4.82 16.16 9.64
CA GLN A 259 4.02 17.39 9.49
C GLN A 259 3.36 17.84 10.80
N ARG A 260 2.84 16.91 11.60
CA ARG A 260 2.22 17.21 12.89
C ARG A 260 3.21 17.66 13.94
N LEU A 261 4.40 17.10 13.92
CA LEU A 261 5.51 17.51 14.81
C LEU A 261 6.12 18.86 14.41
N GLY A 262 5.97 19.26 13.14
CA GLY A 262 6.40 20.54 12.61
C GLY A 262 7.88 20.81 12.84
N ASP A 263 8.22 22.01 13.32
CA ASP A 263 9.61 22.45 13.55
C ASP A 263 10.41 21.52 14.45
N LYS A 264 9.76 20.77 15.35
CA LYS A 264 10.45 19.81 16.23
C LYS A 264 11.06 18.66 15.41
N ALA A 265 10.32 18.14 14.41
CA ALA A 265 10.83 17.10 13.51
C ALA A 265 11.98 17.63 12.66
N VAL A 266 11.83 18.82 12.06
CA VAL A 266 12.86 19.45 11.24
C VAL A 266 14.15 19.63 12.03
N LYS A 267 14.05 20.18 13.25
CA LYS A 267 15.22 20.36 14.13
C LYS A 267 15.93 19.05 14.42
N ARG A 268 15.18 17.97 14.75
CA ARG A 268 15.77 16.65 15.02
C ARG A 268 16.52 16.10 13.81
N LEU A 269 15.96 16.23 12.63
CA LEU A 269 16.61 15.77 11.40
C LEU A 269 17.89 16.55 11.10
N VAL A 270 17.89 17.87 11.33
CA VAL A 270 19.07 18.71 11.21
C VAL A 270 20.15 18.31 12.24
N ASP A 271 19.78 18.11 13.50
CA ASP A 271 20.70 17.69 14.57
C ASP A 271 21.36 16.34 14.24
N ILE A 272 20.58 15.38 13.71
CA ILE A 272 21.08 14.08 13.24
C ILE A 272 22.09 14.28 12.11
N HIS A 273 21.72 15.05 11.08
CA HIS A 273 22.59 15.32 9.94
C HIS A 273 23.92 15.97 10.37
N GLN A 274 23.88 16.99 11.23
CA GLN A 274 25.07 17.64 11.77
C GLN A 274 25.96 16.66 12.56
N THR A 275 25.33 15.82 13.40
CA THR A 275 26.05 14.81 14.19
C THR A 275 26.79 13.81 13.31
N LEU A 276 26.11 13.27 12.29
CA LEU A 276 26.70 12.32 11.35
C LEU A 276 27.85 12.96 10.54
N THR A 277 27.64 14.16 10.05
CA THR A 277 28.66 14.93 9.29
C THR A 277 29.89 15.21 10.15
N THR A 278 29.72 15.66 11.39
CA THR A 278 30.83 15.97 12.32
C THR A 278 31.63 14.70 12.68
N ARG A 279 31.01 13.54 12.65
CA ARG A 279 31.68 12.25 12.92
C ARG A 279 32.26 11.60 11.67
N GLY A 280 32.22 12.27 10.51
CA GLY A 280 32.75 11.73 9.25
C GLY A 280 31.94 10.58 8.67
N ILE A 281 30.74 10.32 9.18
CA ILE A 281 29.80 9.38 8.60
C ILE A 281 29.24 10.06 7.35
N ASP A 282 29.45 9.44 6.19
CA ASP A 282 29.27 10.03 4.88
C ASP A 282 27.86 10.61 4.65
N SER A 283 27.76 11.93 4.80
CA SER A 283 26.54 12.69 4.53
C SER A 283 26.24 12.84 3.03
N ARG A 284 27.17 12.49 2.12
CA ARG A 284 27.02 12.63 0.67
C ARG A 284 26.04 11.62 0.09
N HIS A 285 25.81 10.51 0.79
CA HIS A 285 24.86 9.46 0.40
C HIS A 285 23.52 9.54 1.13
N HIS A 286 23.37 10.43 2.10
CA HIS A 286 22.07 10.72 2.69
C HIS A 286 21.42 11.86 1.89
N PRO A 287 20.22 11.66 1.32
CA PRO A 287 19.53 12.74 0.63
C PRO A 287 19.45 13.93 1.57
N ARG A 288 19.91 15.09 1.11
CA ARG A 288 19.64 16.36 1.79
C ARG A 288 18.14 16.42 1.94
N LEU A 289 17.66 16.51 3.18
CA LEU A 289 16.25 16.75 3.43
C LEU A 289 15.96 18.19 2.98
N GLU A 290 15.66 18.35 1.70
CA GLU A 290 15.18 19.60 1.09
C GLU A 290 13.77 19.98 1.59
N TRP A 291 13.36 19.37 2.69
CA TRP A 291 12.16 19.75 3.41
C TRP A 291 12.38 21.11 4.04
N GLY A 292 12.02 22.13 3.28
CA GLY A 292 11.85 23.45 3.81
C GLY A 292 13.00 24.42 3.58
N GLU A 293 13.79 24.33 2.51
CA GLU A 293 14.55 25.51 2.06
C GLU A 293 13.64 26.73 1.84
N ALA A 294 12.36 26.52 1.55
CA ALA A 294 11.36 27.60 1.51
C ALA A 294 10.97 28.14 2.90
N GLN A 295 11.14 27.37 4.00
CA GLN A 295 10.81 27.81 5.35
C GLN A 295 12.03 28.07 6.23
N THR A 296 13.17 27.43 6.00
CA THR A 296 14.41 27.63 6.78
C THR A 296 15.18 28.87 6.42
N GLY A 297 14.85 29.60 5.38
CA GLY A 297 15.41 30.92 5.06
C GLY A 297 15.27 31.94 6.20
N ASN A 298 14.33 31.71 7.12
CA ASN A 298 14.16 32.56 8.31
C ASN A 298 14.85 32.04 9.58
N LEU A 299 15.10 30.73 9.72
CA LEU A 299 15.70 30.15 10.92
C LEU A 299 17.24 30.26 10.92
N ALA A 300 17.87 30.14 9.75
CA ALA A 300 19.34 30.32 9.63
C ALA A 300 19.81 31.77 9.87
N ARG A 301 18.94 32.76 9.71
CA ARG A 301 19.26 34.17 9.99
C ARG A 301 19.13 34.56 11.46
N SER A 302 18.46 33.76 12.31
CA SER A 302 18.32 34.06 13.74
C SER A 302 19.37 33.39 14.63
N ALA A 303 20.18 32.46 14.09
CA ALA A 303 21.24 31.76 14.83
C ALA A 303 22.66 32.41 14.69
N VAL A 304 22.74 33.52 13.98
CA VAL A 304 24.01 34.28 13.77
C VAL A 304 23.84 35.73 14.31
N LYS A 305 23.14 35.90 15.41
CA LYS A 305 23.21 37.12 16.21
C LYS A 305 23.46 36.82 17.67
#